data_73d178aff4ddaa5c82c05545f463c9c3
#
_entry.id   73d178aff4ddaa5c82c05545f463c9c3
#
_cell.length_a   1.000
_cell.length_b   1.000
_cell.length_c   1.000
_cell.angle_alpha   90.00
_cell.angle_beta   90.00
_cell.angle_gamma   90.00
#
_symmetry.space_group_name_H-M   'P 1'
#
loop_
_entity.id
_entity.type
_entity.pdbx_description
1 polymer ?
#
loop_
_entity_poly.entity_id
_entity_poly.type
_entity_poly.pdbx_seq_one_letter_code
_entity_poly.pdbx_strand_id
1 'polypeptide(L)'
;MAKRLGWVSNVPVVKEEYKMRTMNTEITDCGLIYNAHYNMSEVRVYGTAWGITIPIDRLNEFTDIFPELDWEDGEFIHNLKGKYVRLAYDENFEIYSISHIVKDLTYIVKRS
;
A
#
# COMPACT_ATOMS: atom_id res chain seq x y z
N MET A 1 -30.53 18.26 -5.99
CA MET A 1 -30.18 18.26 -6.37
C MET A 1 -29.70 18.06 -6.36
N ALA A 2 -29.56 18.24 -5.87
CA ALA A 2 -29.15 18.22 -6.19
C ALA A 2 -28.84 18.37 -6.12
N LYS A 3 -28.81 18.68 -5.95
CA LYS A 3 -28.49 18.94 -6.24
C LYS A 3 -28.03 18.99 -6.03
N ARG A 4 -28.18 19.30 -5.58
CA ARG A 4 -27.67 19.38 -5.57
C ARG A 4 -27.32 19.32 -4.99
N LEU A 5 -27.41 19.35 -4.42
CA LEU A 5 -26.92 19.29 -4.20
C LEU A 5 -26.45 19.50 -3.92
N GLY A 6 -26.28 19.67 -3.65
CA GLY A 6 -25.71 19.88 -3.77
C GLY A 6 -25.49 20.07 -3.48
N TRP A 7 -25.83 20.58 -2.91
CA TRP A 7 -25.56 20.65 -2.86
C TRP A 7 -25.30 20.61 -2.22
N VAL A 8 -25.39 20.69 -1.70
CA VAL A 8 -25.06 20.33 -1.38
C VAL A 8 -24.33 19.98 -1.14
N SER A 9 -23.92 19.75 -0.86
CA SER A 9 -23.16 19.43 -0.76
C SER A 9 -22.13 18.57 -0.53
N ASN A 10 -21.04 17.91 -0.23
CA ASN A 10 -20.19 16.84 0.20
C ASN A 10 -19.96 15.77 -0.83
N VAL A 11 -20.40 15.95 -1.90
CA VAL A 11 -20.30 15.05 -3.04
C VAL A 11 -18.87 14.89 -3.53
N PRO A 12 -17.96 15.87 -3.41
CA PRO A 12 -16.59 15.72 -3.91
C PRO A 12 -15.83 14.51 -3.34
N VAL A 13 -16.06 14.16 -2.09
CA VAL A 13 -15.36 13.04 -1.48
C VAL A 13 -15.73 11.74 -2.17
N VAL A 14 -17.00 11.57 -2.49
CA VAL A 14 -17.48 10.38 -3.18
C VAL A 14 -16.88 10.29 -4.57
N LYS A 15 -16.75 11.41 -5.25
CA LYS A 15 -16.15 11.43 -6.59
C LYS A 15 -14.71 10.98 -6.59
N GLU A 16 -13.97 11.31 -5.55
CA GLU A 16 -12.59 10.89 -5.47
C GLU A 16 -12.47 9.38 -5.32
N GLU A 17 -13.40 8.76 -4.61
CA GLU A 17 -13.40 7.31 -4.47
C GLU A 17 -13.58 6.63 -5.81
N TYR A 18 -14.35 7.18 -6.69
CA TYR A 18 -14.57 6.62 -8.02
C TYR A 18 -13.33 6.68 -8.91
N LYS A 19 -12.38 7.51 -8.57
CA LYS A 19 -11.14 7.60 -9.33
C LYS A 19 -10.14 6.56 -8.94
N MET A 20 -10.37 5.86 -7.83
CA MET A 20 -9.47 4.81 -7.39
C MET A 20 -9.69 3.55 -8.21
N ARG A 21 -8.61 2.93 -8.60
CA ARG A 21 -8.60 1.67 -9.31
C ARG A 21 -7.86 0.65 -8.48
N THR A 22 -8.16 -0.61 -8.71
CA THR A 22 -7.49 -1.70 -8.03
C THR A 22 -6.91 -2.67 -9.04
N MET A 23 -5.81 -3.33 -8.65
CA MET A 23 -5.26 -4.41 -9.44
C MET A 23 -4.61 -5.42 -8.50
N ASN A 24 -4.68 -6.68 -8.88
CA ASN A 24 -3.95 -7.74 -8.21
C ASN A 24 -2.59 -7.86 -8.87
N THR A 25 -1.53 -7.93 -8.07
CA THR A 25 -0.18 -7.95 -8.59
C THR A 25 0.73 -8.72 -7.66
N GLU A 26 1.84 -9.17 -8.18
CA GLU A 26 2.82 -9.94 -7.42
C GLU A 26 3.94 -9.03 -6.92
N ILE A 27 4.39 -9.27 -5.68
CA ILE A 27 5.60 -8.65 -5.17
C ILE A 27 6.78 -9.39 -5.80
N THR A 28 7.58 -8.67 -6.59
CA THR A 28 8.69 -9.27 -7.31
C THR A 28 10.02 -9.08 -6.60
N ASP A 29 10.13 -8.05 -5.76
CA ASP A 29 11.36 -7.79 -5.03
C ASP A 29 11.07 -6.94 -3.81
N CYS A 30 11.94 -7.02 -2.81
CA CYS A 30 11.88 -6.13 -1.66
C CYS A 30 13.23 -6.09 -0.98
N GLY A 31 13.48 -5.04 -0.23
CA GLY A 31 14.75 -4.88 0.45
C GLY A 31 14.69 -3.86 1.58
N LEU A 32 15.61 -4.02 2.51
CA LEU A 32 15.81 -3.07 3.59
C LEU A 32 16.93 -2.11 3.16
N ILE A 33 16.63 -0.82 3.19
CA ILE A 33 17.56 0.21 2.72
C ILE A 33 17.76 1.22 3.83
N TYR A 34 19.03 1.56 4.06
CA TYR A 34 19.37 2.62 4.99
C TYR A 34 19.55 3.92 4.21
N ASN A 35 18.80 4.94 4.62
CA ASN A 35 18.90 6.26 4.02
C ASN A 35 19.77 7.14 4.92
N ALA A 36 21.01 7.33 4.55
CA ALA A 36 21.97 8.08 5.36
C ALA A 36 21.60 9.56 5.51
N HIS A 37 20.93 10.10 4.49
CA HIS A 37 20.54 11.51 4.49
C HIS A 37 19.56 11.82 5.64
N TYR A 38 18.63 10.89 5.90
CA TYR A 38 17.65 11.05 6.97
C TYR A 38 17.98 10.22 8.19
N ASN A 39 19.09 9.49 8.16
CA ASN A 39 19.48 8.58 9.24
C ASN A 39 18.34 7.62 9.61
N MET A 40 17.70 7.07 8.60
CA MET A 40 16.54 6.19 8.76
C MET A 40 16.67 4.96 7.88
N SER A 41 16.10 3.87 8.35
CA SER A 41 15.94 2.67 7.54
C SER A 41 14.53 2.63 6.97
N GLU A 42 14.40 2.01 5.82
CA GLU A 42 13.12 1.85 5.16
C GLU A 42 13.09 0.52 4.42
N VAL A 43 11.89 -0.01 4.23
CA VAL A 43 11.67 -1.20 3.43
C VAL A 43 11.07 -0.77 2.11
N ARG A 44 11.65 -1.23 1.02
CA ARG A 44 11.11 -0.98 -0.32
C ARG A 44 10.55 -2.27 -0.88
N VAL A 45 9.35 -2.17 -1.42
CA VAL A 45 8.62 -3.30 -1.99
C VAL A 45 8.29 -2.96 -3.42
N TYR A 46 8.62 -3.87 -4.33
CA TYR A 46 8.44 -3.66 -5.75
C TYR A 46 7.63 -4.76 -6.37
N GLY A 47 6.85 -4.39 -7.38
CA GLY A 47 6.26 -5.31 -8.32
C GLY A 47 6.61 -4.84 -9.73
N THR A 48 5.96 -5.44 -10.72
CA THR A 48 6.15 -5.02 -12.11
C THR A 48 5.55 -3.63 -12.28
N ALA A 49 6.39 -2.65 -12.60
CA ALA A 49 6.00 -1.27 -12.88
C ALA A 49 5.44 -0.50 -11.68
N TRP A 50 5.71 -0.95 -10.46
CA TRP A 50 5.31 -0.21 -9.27
C TRP A 50 6.29 -0.45 -8.12
N GLY A 51 6.27 0.47 -7.16
CA GLY A 51 7.07 0.32 -5.94
C GLY A 51 6.51 1.20 -4.85
N ILE A 52 6.72 0.80 -3.60
CA ILE A 52 6.38 1.60 -2.43
C ILE A 52 7.53 1.57 -1.45
N THR A 53 7.59 2.60 -0.61
CA THR A 53 8.54 2.71 0.49
C THR A 53 7.77 2.70 1.79
N ILE A 54 8.22 1.84 2.72
CA ILE A 54 7.60 1.70 4.03
C ILE A 54 8.61 2.15 5.07
N PRO A 55 8.36 3.27 5.77
CA PRO A 55 9.24 3.70 6.84
C PRO A 55 9.31 2.63 7.93
N ILE A 56 10.46 2.50 8.56
CA ILE A 56 10.65 1.44 9.55
C ILE A 56 9.67 1.56 10.72
N ASP A 57 9.25 2.77 11.06
CA ASP A 57 8.31 2.99 12.15
C ASP A 57 6.88 2.59 11.79
N ARG A 58 6.61 2.31 10.52
CA ARG A 58 5.32 1.81 10.05
C ARG A 58 5.37 0.35 9.60
N LEU A 59 6.49 -0.31 9.82
CA LEU A 59 6.66 -1.67 9.33
C LEU A 59 5.64 -2.63 9.93
N ASN A 60 5.30 -2.46 11.21
CA ASN A 60 4.31 -3.33 11.86
C ASN A 60 2.94 -3.22 11.20
N GLU A 61 2.54 -2.03 10.78
CA GLU A 61 1.27 -1.86 10.07
C GLU A 61 1.28 -2.64 8.75
N PHE A 62 2.41 -2.63 8.08
CA PHE A 62 2.54 -3.36 6.81
C PHE A 62 2.57 -4.87 7.03
N THR A 63 3.33 -5.35 8.02
CA THR A 63 3.42 -6.79 8.27
C THR A 63 2.11 -7.38 8.75
N ASP A 64 1.27 -6.56 9.38
CA ASP A 64 -0.02 -7.01 9.88
C ASP A 64 -0.95 -7.47 8.77
N ILE A 65 -0.72 -7.06 7.52
CA ILE A 65 -1.58 -7.53 6.43
C ILE A 65 -1.19 -8.92 5.92
N PHE A 66 -0.07 -9.48 6.41
CA PHE A 66 0.39 -10.82 6.03
C PHE A 66 0.49 -11.73 7.26
N PRO A 67 -0.64 -12.06 7.90
CA PRO A 67 -0.59 -12.87 9.13
C PRO A 67 -0.05 -14.29 8.91
N GLU A 68 -0.01 -14.74 7.67
CA GLU A 68 0.50 -16.06 7.33
C GLU A 68 2.03 -16.14 7.34
N LEU A 69 2.73 -15.00 7.40
CA LEU A 69 4.19 -14.97 7.38
C LEU A 69 4.74 -14.91 8.79
N ASP A 70 5.88 -15.57 9.00
CA ASP A 70 6.60 -15.50 10.26
C ASP A 70 7.59 -14.33 10.20
N TRP A 71 7.22 -13.26 10.88
CA TRP A 71 8.02 -12.04 10.86
C TRP A 71 9.18 -12.06 11.84
N GLU A 72 9.31 -13.11 12.65
CA GLU A 72 10.34 -13.21 13.67
C GLU A 72 11.59 -13.96 13.23
N ASP A 73 11.54 -14.65 12.09
CA ASP A 73 12.63 -15.50 11.67
C ASP A 73 13.73 -14.80 10.87
N GLY A 74 13.59 -13.49 10.65
CA GLY A 74 14.60 -12.74 9.93
C GLY A 74 14.55 -12.91 8.42
N GLU A 75 13.73 -13.79 7.92
CA GLU A 75 13.60 -14.07 6.49
C GLU A 75 12.40 -13.39 5.88
N PHE A 76 11.70 -12.55 6.65
CA PHE A 76 10.43 -12.02 6.22
C PHE A 76 10.53 -11.26 4.88
N ILE A 77 11.64 -10.58 4.63
CA ILE A 77 11.80 -9.83 3.38
C ILE A 77 11.80 -10.77 2.19
N HIS A 78 12.49 -11.90 2.30
CA HIS A 78 12.50 -12.90 1.24
C HIS A 78 11.15 -13.56 1.07
N ASN A 79 10.42 -13.72 2.19
CA ASN A 79 9.11 -14.38 2.17
C ASN A 79 8.04 -13.53 1.51
N LEU A 80 8.29 -12.23 1.32
CA LEU A 80 7.38 -11.36 0.59
C LEU A 80 7.41 -11.60 -0.92
N LYS A 81 8.53 -12.06 -1.45
CA LYS A 81 8.63 -12.30 -2.90
C LYS A 81 7.68 -13.40 -3.31
N GLY A 82 6.96 -13.14 -4.38
CA GLY A 82 5.97 -14.06 -4.90
C GLY A 82 4.59 -13.94 -4.29
N LYS A 83 4.43 -13.10 -3.27
CA LYS A 83 3.12 -12.85 -2.68
C LYS A 83 2.29 -11.97 -3.60
N TYR A 84 1.04 -12.32 -3.76
CA TYR A 84 0.09 -11.48 -4.50
C TYR A 84 -0.60 -10.55 -3.54
N VAL A 85 -0.81 -9.32 -3.99
CA VAL A 85 -1.47 -8.27 -3.21
C VAL A 85 -2.42 -7.52 -4.12
N ARG A 86 -3.30 -6.75 -3.52
CA ARG A 86 -4.18 -5.84 -4.25
C ARG A 86 -3.74 -4.42 -3.98
N LEU A 87 -3.45 -3.69 -5.05
CA LEU A 87 -3.11 -2.28 -4.95
C LEU A 87 -4.35 -1.45 -5.27
N ALA A 88 -4.54 -0.37 -4.52
CA ALA A 88 -5.44 0.70 -4.91
C ALA A 88 -4.59 1.88 -5.35
N TYR A 89 -4.88 2.43 -6.51
CA TYR A 89 -4.08 3.51 -7.09
C TYR A 89 -5.01 4.53 -7.76
N ASP A 90 -4.50 5.74 -7.90
CA ASP A 90 -5.28 6.80 -8.50
C ASP A 90 -5.01 6.91 -10.01
N GLU A 91 -5.62 7.89 -10.65
CA GLU A 91 -5.50 8.07 -12.09
C GLU A 91 -4.09 8.47 -12.53
N ASN A 92 -3.23 8.91 -11.59
CA ASN A 92 -1.83 9.24 -11.84
C ASN A 92 -0.92 8.05 -11.52
N PHE A 93 -1.49 6.88 -11.23
CA PHE A 93 -0.76 5.66 -10.86
C PHE A 93 -0.01 5.79 -9.54
N GLU A 94 -0.41 6.72 -8.69
CA GLU A 94 0.10 6.76 -7.32
C GLU A 94 -0.61 5.72 -6.48
N ILE A 95 0.15 4.91 -5.76
CA ILE A 95 -0.40 3.85 -4.95
C ILE A 95 -0.90 4.43 -3.64
N TYR A 96 -2.18 4.17 -3.35
CA TYR A 96 -2.84 4.63 -2.15
C TYR A 96 -2.77 3.59 -1.04
N SER A 97 -2.98 2.33 -1.38
CA SER A 97 -2.99 1.27 -0.40
C SER A 97 -2.56 -0.06 -1.00
N ILE A 98 -2.14 -0.96 -0.14
CA ILE A 98 -1.82 -2.33 -0.50
C ILE A 98 -2.59 -3.24 0.46
N SER A 99 -3.25 -4.25 -0.07
CA SER A 99 -4.13 -5.12 0.70
C SER A 99 -3.79 -6.58 0.51
N HIS A 100 -4.11 -7.38 1.51
CA HIS A 100 -4.08 -8.83 1.38
C HIS A 100 -5.04 -9.25 0.27
N ILE A 101 -4.65 -10.27 -0.51
CA ILE A 101 -5.41 -10.67 -1.69
C ILE A 101 -6.76 -11.27 -1.33
N VAL A 102 -6.88 -11.87 -0.15
CA VAL A 102 -8.08 -12.58 0.29
C VAL A 102 -8.70 -11.94 1.52
N LYS A 103 -7.89 -11.60 2.51
CA LYS A 103 -8.38 -11.08 3.79
C LYS A 103 -8.60 -9.58 3.71
N ASP A 104 -9.52 -9.09 4.53
CA ASP A 104 -9.81 -7.66 4.60
C ASP A 104 -8.79 -6.95 5.50
N LEU A 105 -7.52 -6.95 5.04
CA LEU A 105 -6.40 -6.32 5.73
C LEU A 105 -5.71 -5.39 4.75
N THR A 106 -5.56 -4.13 5.15
CA THR A 106 -5.06 -3.08 4.27
C THR A 106 -4.03 -2.21 4.97
N TYR A 107 -2.96 -1.90 4.24
CA TYR A 107 -1.96 -0.94 4.65
C TYR A 107 -2.12 0.31 3.78
N ILE A 108 -2.30 1.46 4.42
CA ILE A 108 -2.44 2.74 3.71
C ILE A 108 -1.04 3.30 3.47
N VAL A 109 -0.66 3.36 2.20
CA VAL A 109 0.65 3.88 1.79
C VAL A 109 0.67 5.39 1.88
N LYS A 110 -0.37 6.03 1.34
CA LYS A 110 -0.43 7.48 1.26
C LYS A 110 -1.44 8.00 2.26
N ARG A 111 -0.94 8.73 3.25
CA ARG A 111 -1.79 9.43 4.20
C ARG A 111 -1.75 10.91 3.89
N SER A 112 -2.88 11.50 3.87
CA SER A 112 -3.00 12.95 3.67
C SER A 112 -3.11 13.69 4.98
#